data_c4cb41450bce76b68909fb54cd265e31
#
_entry.id   c4cb41450bce76b68909fb54cd265e31
#
_cell.length_a   1.000
_cell.length_b   1.000
_cell.length_c   1.000
_cell.angle_alpha   90.00
_cell.angle_beta   90.00
_cell.angle_gamma   90.00
#
_symmetry.space_group_name_H-M   'P 1'
#
loop_
_entity.id
_entity.type
_entity.pdbx_description
1 polymer ?
#
loop_
_entity_poly.entity_id
_entity_poly.type
_entity_poly.pdbx_seq_one_letter_code
_entity_poly.pdbx_strand_id
1 'polypeptide(L)'
;MLGRFLELALVVEDPGAAWLRYQQYGFAAAETGDVWNYAYGVVACRGFALGLHARGQEPMSVTFVRPDVAALHRDLAARGVQVEQARLGSDVFNELALREPGGMLVRVLEARSFSPPPEIPEHTQFGSFLWLSLPCRHLGKAAQFWQALGFEVVDSEDPWEGFSVPGTPLACHVRRSLPEPALMFRQPVGTDASVIGNRDLPRESVASLGEREHVLLRTDEDLAVLMLG
;
A
#
# COMPACT_ATOMS: atom_id res chain seq x y z
N MET A 1 -8.05 -16.31 0.67
CA MET A 1 -7.56 -14.94 0.31
C MET A 1 -8.36 -13.89 1.05
N LEU A 2 -7.71 -12.76 1.44
CA LEU A 2 -8.35 -11.67 2.19
C LEU A 2 -9.44 -10.92 1.41
N GLY A 3 -9.52 -11.12 0.12
CA GLY A 3 -10.39 -10.39 -0.79
C GLY A 3 -9.60 -9.51 -1.76
N ARG A 4 -10.21 -8.43 -2.24
CA ARG A 4 -9.57 -7.47 -3.14
C ARG A 4 -8.84 -6.40 -2.33
N PHE A 5 -7.63 -6.04 -2.74
CA PHE A 5 -6.94 -4.86 -2.22
C PHE A 5 -7.79 -3.62 -2.51
N LEU A 6 -8.05 -2.83 -1.48
CA LEU A 6 -8.80 -1.58 -1.59
C LEU A 6 -7.86 -0.39 -1.71
N GLU A 7 -7.01 -0.20 -0.69
CA GLU A 7 -6.14 0.96 -0.59
C GLU A 7 -4.97 0.75 0.39
N LEU A 8 -3.94 1.58 0.24
CA LEU A 8 -3.10 1.98 1.34
C LEU A 8 -3.83 3.12 2.05
N ALA A 9 -4.26 2.92 3.29
CA ALA A 9 -4.82 3.98 4.11
C ALA A 9 -3.70 4.74 4.81
N LEU A 10 -3.66 6.05 4.63
CA LEU A 10 -2.71 6.97 5.26
C LEU A 10 -3.49 7.97 6.11
N VAL A 11 -3.15 8.09 7.38
CA VAL A 11 -3.72 9.11 8.27
C VAL A 11 -2.97 10.41 8.06
N VAL A 12 -3.72 11.45 7.71
CA VAL A 12 -3.18 12.78 7.38
C VAL A 12 -3.91 13.86 8.15
N GLU A 13 -3.24 14.97 8.40
CA GLU A 13 -3.82 16.10 9.14
C GLU A 13 -4.98 16.74 8.36
N ASP A 14 -4.77 16.99 7.07
CA ASP A 14 -5.78 17.56 6.15
C ASP A 14 -5.91 16.68 4.90
N PRO A 15 -6.92 15.79 4.85
CA PRO A 15 -7.17 14.95 3.68
C PRO A 15 -7.45 15.73 2.40
N GLY A 16 -8.07 16.91 2.48
CA GLY A 16 -8.38 17.73 1.32
C GLY A 16 -7.11 18.33 0.71
N ALA A 17 -6.23 18.88 1.54
CA ALA A 17 -4.94 19.40 1.09
C ALA A 17 -4.04 18.28 0.54
N ALA A 18 -3.96 17.13 1.23
CA ALA A 18 -3.21 15.99 0.76
C ALA A 18 -3.76 15.46 -0.58
N TRP A 19 -5.08 15.36 -0.74
CA TRP A 19 -5.74 14.94 -1.97
C TRP A 19 -5.37 15.83 -3.18
N LEU A 20 -5.30 17.15 -2.98
CA LEU A 20 -4.86 18.09 -4.02
C LEU A 20 -3.38 17.90 -4.37
N ARG A 21 -2.52 17.69 -3.36
CA ARG A 21 -1.08 17.44 -3.58
C ARG A 21 -0.83 16.19 -4.40
N TYR A 22 -1.48 15.07 -4.05
CA TYR A 22 -1.30 13.82 -4.81
C TYR A 22 -1.80 13.94 -6.25
N GLN A 23 -2.82 14.74 -6.53
CA GLN A 23 -3.21 15.05 -7.90
C GLN A 23 -2.14 15.85 -8.64
N GLN A 24 -1.46 16.79 -7.97
CA GLN A 24 -0.29 17.48 -8.55
C GLN A 24 0.85 16.52 -8.85
N TYR A 25 0.99 15.41 -8.10
CA TYR A 25 1.93 14.33 -8.42
C TYR A 25 1.47 13.42 -9.57
N GLY A 26 0.29 13.68 -10.14
CA GLY A 26 -0.25 12.94 -11.27
C GLY A 26 -1.12 11.74 -10.90
N PHE A 27 -1.55 11.61 -9.65
CA PHE A 27 -2.59 10.65 -9.30
C PHE A 27 -3.97 11.17 -9.75
N ALA A 28 -4.85 10.27 -10.15
CA ALA A 28 -6.25 10.63 -10.42
C ALA A 28 -7.06 10.68 -9.12
N ALA A 29 -8.00 11.61 -9.06
CA ALA A 29 -9.06 11.57 -8.06
C ALA A 29 -9.92 10.31 -8.26
N ALA A 30 -10.13 9.53 -7.20
CA ALA A 30 -11.05 8.42 -7.22
C ALA A 30 -12.36 8.81 -6.52
N GLU A 31 -13.49 8.57 -7.18
CA GLU A 31 -14.78 8.69 -6.55
C GLU A 31 -14.99 7.52 -5.58
N THR A 32 -15.36 7.82 -4.35
CA THR A 32 -15.65 6.82 -3.34
C THR A 32 -17.14 6.78 -3.07
N GLY A 33 -17.74 5.60 -3.18
CA GLY A 33 -19.13 5.37 -2.77
C GLY A 33 -19.29 5.19 -1.26
N ASP A 34 -18.19 5.14 -0.52
CA ASP A 34 -18.18 4.88 0.91
C ASP A 34 -18.35 6.19 1.68
N VAL A 35 -19.20 6.14 2.70
CA VAL A 35 -19.44 7.28 3.56
C VAL A 35 -18.77 7.04 4.91
N TRP A 36 -17.59 7.58 5.08
CA TRP A 36 -16.97 7.69 6.39
C TRP A 36 -17.57 8.88 7.14
N ASN A 37 -17.66 8.76 8.47
CA ASN A 37 -18.14 9.86 9.33
C ASN A 37 -17.06 10.92 9.65
N TYR A 38 -16.01 10.97 8.84
CA TYR A 38 -14.89 11.92 8.95
C TYR A 38 -14.35 12.27 7.56
N ALA A 39 -13.52 13.32 7.48
CA ALA A 39 -12.91 13.73 6.22
C ALA A 39 -12.04 12.61 5.63
N TYR A 40 -12.24 12.35 4.35
CA TYR A 40 -11.64 11.25 3.62
C TYR A 40 -11.59 11.57 2.12
N GLY A 41 -10.54 11.13 1.46
CA GLY A 41 -10.39 11.22 0.01
C GLY A 41 -9.53 10.08 -0.52
N VAL A 42 -9.74 9.69 -1.78
CA VAL A 42 -8.91 8.67 -2.43
C VAL A 42 -8.30 9.24 -3.68
N VAL A 43 -7.04 8.92 -3.89
CA VAL A 43 -6.33 9.13 -5.14
C VAL A 43 -5.79 7.80 -5.65
N ALA A 44 -5.67 7.66 -6.96
CA ALA A 44 -5.27 6.39 -7.55
C ALA A 44 -4.32 6.57 -8.74
N CYS A 45 -3.48 5.59 -8.94
CA CYS A 45 -2.73 5.35 -10.15
C CYS A 45 -2.87 3.88 -10.55
N ARG A 46 -2.39 3.48 -11.71
CA ARG A 46 -2.59 2.12 -12.23
C ARG A 46 -2.24 1.05 -11.19
N GLY A 47 -3.24 0.25 -10.83
CA GLY A 47 -3.11 -0.88 -9.90
C GLY A 47 -3.03 -0.53 -8.42
N PHE A 48 -3.12 0.76 -8.05
CA PHE A 48 -2.94 1.21 -6.67
C PHE A 48 -3.89 2.35 -6.31
N ALA A 49 -4.42 2.32 -5.11
CA ALA A 49 -5.19 3.39 -4.51
C ALA A 49 -4.61 3.80 -3.15
N LEU A 50 -4.59 5.09 -2.89
CA LEU A 50 -4.17 5.71 -1.64
C LEU A 50 -5.37 6.41 -1.01
N GLY A 51 -5.81 5.91 0.14
CA GLY A 51 -6.83 6.52 0.97
C GLY A 51 -6.22 7.52 1.94
N LEU A 52 -6.69 8.75 1.91
CA LEU A 52 -6.25 9.86 2.76
C LEU A 52 -7.29 10.08 3.83
N HIS A 53 -7.00 9.72 5.07
CA HIS A 53 -7.97 9.67 6.16
C HIS A 53 -7.62 10.68 7.24
N ALA A 54 -8.62 11.42 7.76
CA ALA A 54 -8.42 12.27 8.94
C ALA A 54 -8.24 11.47 10.24
N ARG A 55 -8.55 10.16 10.23
CA ARG A 55 -8.48 9.27 11.40
C ARG A 55 -8.13 7.86 10.99
N GLY A 56 -7.42 7.14 11.85
CA GLY A 56 -7.09 5.73 11.71
C GLY A 56 -6.59 5.15 13.02
N GLN A 57 -6.47 3.83 13.09
CA GLN A 57 -5.87 3.13 14.24
C GLN A 57 -4.35 3.26 14.26
N GLU A 58 -3.77 3.34 13.08
CA GLU A 58 -2.33 3.46 12.85
C GLU A 58 -2.11 4.54 11.80
N PRO A 59 -0.93 5.18 11.77
CA PRO A 59 -0.60 6.15 10.75
C PRO A 59 -0.76 5.62 9.33
N MET A 60 -0.52 4.31 9.14
CA MET A 60 -0.59 3.63 7.85
C MET A 60 -1.14 2.21 8.01
N SER A 61 -1.99 1.78 7.08
CA SER A 61 -2.49 0.41 7.02
C SER A 61 -2.86 0.00 5.59
N VAL A 62 -2.73 -1.29 5.26
CA VAL A 62 -3.26 -1.83 4.01
C VAL A 62 -4.66 -2.38 4.23
N THR A 63 -5.59 -2.04 3.35
CA THR A 63 -7.00 -2.41 3.49
C THR A 63 -7.42 -3.32 2.33
N PHE A 64 -8.05 -4.42 2.70
CA PHE A 64 -8.72 -5.34 1.79
C PHE A 64 -10.22 -5.30 2.01
N VAL A 65 -10.98 -5.68 1.00
CA VAL A 65 -12.43 -5.78 1.08
C VAL A 65 -12.92 -7.11 0.54
N ARG A 66 -13.92 -7.66 1.20
CA ARG A 66 -14.60 -8.88 0.77
C ARG A 66 -16.02 -8.99 1.32
N PRO A 67 -16.91 -9.74 0.68
CA PRO A 67 -18.13 -10.19 1.35
C PRO A 67 -17.79 -11.23 2.42
N ASP A 68 -18.62 -11.32 3.48
CA ASP A 68 -18.53 -12.33 4.54
C ASP A 68 -17.17 -12.38 5.27
N VAL A 69 -16.87 -11.33 6.02
CA VAL A 69 -15.69 -11.22 6.87
C VAL A 69 -15.75 -12.20 8.05
N ALA A 70 -16.97 -12.57 8.50
CA ALA A 70 -17.15 -13.55 9.57
C ALA A 70 -16.71 -14.97 9.16
N ALA A 71 -16.96 -15.37 7.90
CA ALA A 71 -16.43 -16.64 7.39
C ALA A 71 -14.90 -16.60 7.30
N LEU A 72 -14.32 -15.49 6.84
CA LEU A 72 -12.86 -15.34 6.83
C LEU A 72 -12.27 -15.52 8.22
N HIS A 73 -12.86 -14.92 9.24
CA HIS A 73 -12.39 -15.05 10.63
C HIS A 73 -12.30 -16.52 11.06
N ARG A 74 -13.35 -17.31 10.76
CA ARG A 74 -13.36 -18.75 11.06
C ARG A 74 -12.27 -19.50 10.29
N ASP A 75 -12.09 -19.19 9.02
CA ASP A 75 -11.07 -19.83 8.17
C ASP A 75 -9.65 -19.52 8.66
N LEU A 76 -9.37 -18.27 9.04
CA LEU A 76 -8.08 -17.86 9.59
C LEU A 76 -7.79 -18.55 10.91
N ALA A 77 -8.78 -18.64 11.80
CA ALA A 77 -8.66 -19.35 13.06
C ALA A 77 -8.36 -20.84 12.86
N ALA A 78 -9.02 -21.49 11.89
CA ALA A 78 -8.77 -22.89 11.54
C ALA A 78 -7.35 -23.14 11.01
N ARG A 79 -6.72 -22.12 10.42
CA ARG A 79 -5.32 -22.17 9.92
C ARG A 79 -4.30 -21.71 10.98
N GLY A 80 -4.75 -21.36 12.20
CA GLY A 80 -3.89 -20.86 13.26
C GLY A 80 -3.35 -19.45 13.02
N VAL A 81 -3.95 -18.67 12.11
CA VAL A 81 -3.59 -17.29 11.87
C VAL A 81 -4.17 -16.42 12.99
N GLN A 82 -3.32 -15.66 13.65
CA GLN A 82 -3.76 -14.75 14.70
C GLN A 82 -4.39 -13.50 14.11
N VAL A 83 -5.62 -13.20 14.55
CA VAL A 83 -6.33 -11.94 14.26
C VAL A 83 -6.14 -11.03 15.47
N GLU A 84 -5.61 -9.84 15.26
CA GLU A 84 -5.33 -8.86 16.33
C GLU A 84 -6.63 -8.25 16.87
N GLN A 85 -7.57 -7.94 15.95
CA GLN A 85 -8.89 -7.44 16.28
C GLN A 85 -9.94 -8.06 15.36
N ALA A 86 -11.10 -8.37 15.92
CA ALA A 86 -12.28 -8.80 15.18
C ALA A 86 -13.51 -8.02 15.69
N ARG A 87 -14.13 -7.27 14.79
CA ARG A 87 -15.41 -6.62 15.03
C ARG A 87 -16.43 -7.27 14.12
N LEU A 88 -17.28 -8.13 14.66
CA LEU A 88 -18.21 -8.94 13.91
C LEU A 88 -19.61 -8.87 14.54
N GLY A 89 -20.64 -8.78 13.71
CA GLY A 89 -22.03 -8.78 14.16
C GLY A 89 -22.99 -8.40 13.04
N SER A 90 -24.31 -8.56 13.33
CA SER A 90 -25.37 -8.21 12.38
C SER A 90 -25.56 -6.70 12.21
N ASP A 91 -25.26 -5.95 13.27
CA ASP A 91 -25.56 -4.51 13.37
C ASP A 91 -24.31 -3.65 13.45
N VAL A 92 -23.16 -4.23 13.04
CA VAL A 92 -21.88 -3.53 13.01
C VAL A 92 -21.25 -3.67 11.63
N PHE A 93 -20.40 -2.73 11.30
CA PHE A 93 -19.53 -2.87 10.13
C PHE A 93 -18.46 -3.91 10.45
N ASN A 94 -18.53 -5.07 9.78
CA ASN A 94 -17.63 -6.18 10.04
C ASN A 94 -16.22 -5.85 9.56
N GLU A 95 -15.25 -6.08 10.44
CA GLU A 95 -13.84 -5.77 10.22
C GLU A 95 -12.95 -6.78 10.95
N LEU A 96 -11.83 -7.12 10.31
CA LEU A 96 -10.68 -7.79 10.94
C LEU A 96 -9.44 -6.94 10.82
N ALA A 97 -8.57 -7.03 11.81
CA ALA A 97 -7.22 -6.48 11.74
C ALA A 97 -6.20 -7.57 12.09
N LEU A 98 -5.15 -7.66 11.27
CA LEU A 98 -4.01 -8.55 11.42
C LEU A 98 -2.73 -7.71 11.36
N ARG A 99 -1.64 -8.23 11.90
CA ARG A 99 -0.35 -7.56 11.79
C ARG A 99 0.63 -8.41 10.98
N GLU A 100 1.11 -7.81 9.90
CA GLU A 100 2.17 -8.40 9.08
C GLU A 100 3.48 -8.41 9.87
N PRO A 101 4.38 -9.39 9.69
CA PRO A 101 5.63 -9.52 10.48
C PRO A 101 6.59 -8.34 10.42
N GLY A 102 6.49 -7.44 9.44
CA GLY A 102 7.21 -6.17 9.37
C GLY A 102 6.59 -5.06 10.23
N GLY A 103 5.35 -5.25 10.69
CA GLY A 103 4.61 -4.33 11.54
C GLY A 103 3.44 -3.62 10.85
N MET A 104 3.22 -3.82 9.55
CA MET A 104 2.09 -3.21 8.83
C MET A 104 0.76 -3.76 9.34
N LEU A 105 -0.17 -2.87 9.66
CA LEU A 105 -1.56 -3.24 9.95
C LEU A 105 -2.26 -3.64 8.64
N VAL A 106 -2.85 -4.82 8.62
CA VAL A 106 -3.64 -5.36 7.51
C VAL A 106 -5.09 -5.42 7.95
N ARG A 107 -5.93 -4.62 7.31
CA ARG A 107 -7.38 -4.55 7.61
C ARG A 107 -8.18 -5.28 6.54
N VAL A 108 -9.25 -5.93 6.95
CA VAL A 108 -10.22 -6.53 6.03
C VAL A 108 -11.61 -6.03 6.40
N LEU A 109 -12.23 -5.31 5.48
CA LEU A 109 -13.56 -4.72 5.66
C LEU A 109 -14.60 -5.53 4.88
N GLU A 110 -15.82 -5.60 5.41
CA GLU A 110 -16.92 -6.23 4.70
C GLU A 110 -17.53 -5.27 3.68
N ALA A 111 -17.52 -5.65 2.41
CA ALA A 111 -18.23 -4.93 1.37
C ALA A 111 -18.83 -5.92 0.36
N ARG A 112 -20.05 -5.63 -0.09
CA ARG A 112 -20.81 -6.49 -1.03
C ARG A 112 -20.74 -6.01 -2.47
N SER A 113 -20.43 -4.74 -2.69
CA SER A 113 -20.30 -4.13 -4.01
C SER A 113 -19.05 -3.24 -4.04
N PHE A 114 -18.49 -3.11 -5.24
CA PHE A 114 -17.32 -2.27 -5.46
C PHE A 114 -17.62 -1.37 -6.66
N SER A 115 -17.35 -0.09 -6.51
CA SER A 115 -17.33 0.81 -7.66
C SER A 115 -16.22 0.36 -8.62
N PRO A 116 -16.46 0.37 -9.93
CA PRO A 116 -15.38 0.16 -10.87
C PRO A 116 -14.30 1.24 -10.65
N PRO A 117 -13.01 0.89 -10.80
CA PRO A 117 -11.97 1.90 -10.73
C PRO A 117 -12.23 2.97 -11.81
N PRO A 118 -12.01 4.26 -11.50
CA PRO A 118 -12.08 5.31 -12.51
C PRO A 118 -11.02 5.07 -13.60
N GLU A 119 -11.08 5.82 -14.68
CA GLU A 119 -9.95 5.90 -15.62
C GLU A 119 -8.72 6.41 -14.86
N ILE A 120 -7.76 5.53 -14.69
CA ILE A 120 -6.59 5.77 -13.83
C ILE A 120 -5.38 6.01 -14.73
N PRO A 121 -4.59 7.08 -14.47
CA PRO A 121 -3.40 7.36 -15.25
C PRO A 121 -2.40 6.19 -15.15
N GLU A 122 -1.80 5.87 -16.29
CA GLU A 122 -0.78 4.84 -16.37
C GLU A 122 0.53 5.27 -15.72
N HIS A 123 0.79 6.58 -15.70
CA HIS A 123 2.00 7.19 -15.17
C HIS A 123 1.65 8.37 -14.27
N THR A 124 2.41 8.51 -13.20
CA THR A 124 2.47 9.70 -12.34
C THR A 124 3.73 10.49 -12.63
N GLN A 125 3.98 11.60 -11.94
CA GLN A 125 5.26 12.29 -12.00
C GLN A 125 6.44 11.43 -11.50
N PHE A 126 6.15 10.40 -10.70
CA PHE A 126 7.16 9.45 -10.21
C PHE A 126 7.46 8.33 -11.22
N GLY A 127 6.68 8.21 -12.30
CA GLY A 127 6.75 7.15 -13.30
C GLY A 127 5.59 6.15 -13.21
N SER A 128 5.84 4.92 -13.67
CA SER A 128 4.87 3.81 -13.58
C SER A 128 4.93 3.16 -12.22
N PHE A 129 3.79 3.07 -11.53
CA PHE A 129 3.70 2.37 -10.25
C PHE A 129 4.03 0.87 -10.42
N LEU A 130 4.86 0.36 -9.51
CA LEU A 130 5.22 -1.05 -9.43
C LEU A 130 4.57 -1.73 -8.23
N TRP A 131 4.95 -1.29 -7.03
CA TRP A 131 4.56 -1.94 -5.78
C TRP A 131 4.47 -0.94 -4.62
N LEU A 132 3.63 -1.26 -3.63
CA LEU A 132 3.82 -0.84 -2.25
C LEU A 132 4.72 -1.88 -1.59
N SER A 133 5.96 -1.53 -1.32
CA SER A 133 6.92 -2.45 -0.72
C SER A 133 6.99 -2.28 0.79
N LEU A 134 6.84 -3.39 1.51
CA LEU A 134 6.80 -3.45 2.98
C LEU A 134 8.17 -3.89 3.52
N PRO A 135 8.73 -3.20 4.53
CA PRO A 135 10.01 -3.58 5.12
C PRO A 135 9.85 -4.80 6.02
N CYS A 136 10.64 -5.83 5.83
CA CYS A 136 10.65 -6.97 6.72
C CYS A 136 12.06 -7.34 7.20
N ARG A 137 12.15 -7.84 8.44
CA ARG A 137 13.40 -8.32 9.03
C ARG A 137 13.72 -9.76 8.60
N HIS A 138 12.66 -10.53 8.35
CA HIS A 138 12.72 -11.96 8.05
C HIS A 138 11.79 -12.28 6.89
N LEU A 139 12.31 -12.27 5.67
CA LEU A 139 11.54 -12.53 4.44
C LEU A 139 10.75 -13.84 4.53
N GLY A 140 11.36 -14.91 5.05
CA GLY A 140 10.66 -16.20 5.20
C GLY A 140 9.42 -16.13 6.11
N LYS A 141 9.44 -15.35 7.19
CA LYS A 141 8.25 -15.16 8.06
C LYS A 141 7.20 -14.32 7.37
N ALA A 142 7.60 -13.28 6.63
CA ALA A 142 6.67 -12.46 5.86
C ALA A 142 6.01 -13.29 4.74
N ALA A 143 6.79 -14.10 4.00
CA ALA A 143 6.26 -15.00 2.98
C ALA A 143 5.26 -16.00 3.58
N GLN A 144 5.59 -16.65 4.69
CA GLN A 144 4.69 -17.57 5.39
C GLN A 144 3.39 -16.88 5.83
N PHE A 145 3.45 -15.64 6.29
CA PHE A 145 2.26 -14.86 6.64
C PHE A 145 1.32 -14.68 5.43
N TRP A 146 1.84 -14.20 4.30
CA TRP A 146 1.02 -13.99 3.11
C TRP A 146 0.49 -15.31 2.53
N GLN A 147 1.29 -16.39 2.55
CA GLN A 147 0.85 -17.73 2.16
C GLN A 147 -0.25 -18.28 3.07
N ALA A 148 -0.15 -18.08 4.39
CA ALA A 148 -1.19 -18.48 5.33
C ALA A 148 -2.53 -17.74 5.10
N LEU A 149 -2.47 -16.51 4.57
CA LEU A 149 -3.63 -15.73 4.13
C LEU A 149 -4.18 -16.18 2.77
N GLY A 150 -3.53 -17.13 2.11
CA GLY A 150 -3.95 -17.73 0.84
C GLY A 150 -3.45 -17.00 -0.41
N PHE A 151 -2.41 -16.18 -0.28
CA PHE A 151 -1.73 -15.56 -1.41
C PHE A 151 -0.58 -16.42 -1.92
N GLU A 152 -0.28 -16.31 -3.20
CA GLU A 152 0.97 -16.71 -3.78
C GLU A 152 2.06 -15.71 -3.40
N VAL A 153 3.29 -16.18 -3.32
CA VAL A 153 4.48 -15.36 -3.08
C VAL A 153 5.49 -15.72 -4.16
N VAL A 154 5.99 -14.71 -4.86
CA VAL A 154 6.96 -14.87 -5.94
C VAL A 154 8.22 -14.09 -5.60
N ASP A 155 9.34 -14.78 -5.53
CA ASP A 155 10.64 -14.17 -5.29
C ASP A 155 10.97 -13.14 -6.36
N SER A 156 11.52 -12.01 -5.95
CA SER A 156 11.97 -10.97 -6.86
C SER A 156 13.35 -11.30 -7.43
N GLU A 157 13.56 -10.92 -8.70
CA GLU A 157 14.89 -10.99 -9.34
C GLU A 157 15.81 -9.86 -8.85
N ASP A 158 15.25 -8.80 -8.28
CA ASP A 158 16.01 -7.68 -7.74
C ASP A 158 16.57 -8.03 -6.34
N PRO A 159 17.88 -7.94 -6.12
CA PRO A 159 18.52 -8.45 -4.90
C PRO A 159 18.13 -7.70 -3.61
N TRP A 160 17.51 -6.55 -3.70
CA TRP A 160 17.00 -5.79 -2.54
C TRP A 160 15.51 -6.03 -2.27
N GLU A 161 14.74 -6.43 -3.27
CA GLU A 161 13.38 -6.93 -3.11
C GLU A 161 13.42 -8.38 -2.65
N GLY A 162 12.61 -8.72 -1.67
CA GLY A 162 12.48 -10.09 -1.24
C GLY A 162 11.52 -10.87 -2.10
N PHE A 163 10.28 -10.38 -2.20
CA PHE A 163 9.21 -11.05 -2.96
C PHE A 163 8.04 -10.10 -3.25
N SER A 164 7.25 -10.44 -4.25
CA SER A 164 5.94 -9.85 -4.53
C SER A 164 4.80 -10.76 -4.13
N VAL A 165 3.60 -10.19 -3.96
CA VAL A 165 2.35 -10.88 -3.62
C VAL A 165 1.37 -10.74 -4.80
N PRO A 166 1.40 -11.66 -5.79
CA PRO A 166 0.57 -11.59 -6.99
C PRO A 166 -0.92 -11.41 -6.69
N GLY A 167 -1.58 -10.61 -7.53
CA GLY A 167 -2.99 -10.24 -7.33
C GLY A 167 -3.21 -9.10 -6.34
N THR A 168 -2.12 -8.53 -5.82
CA THR A 168 -2.11 -7.32 -4.99
C THR A 168 -1.02 -6.36 -5.48
N PRO A 169 -1.04 -5.08 -5.09
CA PRO A 169 0.05 -4.15 -5.36
C PRO A 169 1.18 -4.24 -4.31
N LEU A 170 1.33 -5.37 -3.61
CA LEU A 170 2.25 -5.51 -2.49
C LEU A 170 3.52 -6.26 -2.87
N ALA A 171 4.63 -5.80 -2.32
CA ALA A 171 5.92 -6.49 -2.28
C ALA A 171 6.53 -6.39 -0.87
N CYS A 172 7.55 -7.16 -0.60
CA CYS A 172 8.33 -7.09 0.63
C CYS A 172 9.81 -6.93 0.32
N HIS A 173 10.49 -6.07 1.05
CA HIS A 173 11.93 -5.86 0.94
C HIS A 173 12.65 -6.04 2.27
N VAL A 174 13.97 -6.19 2.20
CA VAL A 174 14.79 -6.32 3.41
C VAL A 174 14.88 -4.96 4.12
N ARG A 175 14.43 -4.91 5.37
CA ARG A 175 14.37 -3.67 6.19
C ARG A 175 15.70 -2.92 6.31
N ARG A 176 16.84 -3.58 6.12
CA ARG A 176 18.16 -2.92 6.17
C ARG A 176 18.38 -1.97 4.99
N SER A 177 17.77 -2.27 3.84
CA SER A 177 17.89 -1.45 2.64
C SER A 177 17.01 -0.21 2.73
N LEU A 178 15.77 -0.38 3.23
CA LEU A 178 14.82 0.70 3.44
C LEU A 178 13.99 0.36 4.69
N PRO A 179 14.06 1.16 5.78
CA PRO A 179 13.47 0.78 7.08
C PRO A 179 11.95 0.92 7.15
N GLU A 180 11.32 1.51 6.14
CA GLU A 180 9.91 1.90 6.11
C GLU A 180 9.20 1.41 4.84
N PRO A 181 7.85 1.38 4.82
CA PRO A 181 7.08 1.13 3.61
C PRO A 181 7.33 2.21 2.56
N ALA A 182 7.43 1.82 1.29
CA ALA A 182 7.63 2.75 0.19
C ALA A 182 6.75 2.45 -1.02
N LEU A 183 6.27 3.49 -1.66
CA LEU A 183 5.71 3.41 -3.01
C LEU A 183 6.85 3.34 -4.02
N MET A 184 6.81 2.35 -4.87
CA MET A 184 7.85 2.09 -5.85
C MET A 184 7.37 2.37 -7.25
N PHE A 185 8.16 3.14 -7.97
CA PHE A 185 7.87 3.52 -9.34
C PHE A 185 9.05 3.21 -10.24
N ARG A 186 8.77 2.78 -11.47
CA ARG A 186 9.77 2.65 -12.54
C ARG A 186 9.77 3.90 -13.39
N GLN A 187 10.93 4.49 -13.55
CA GLN A 187 11.09 5.62 -14.44
C GLN A 187 11.09 5.17 -15.91
N PRO A 188 10.58 5.99 -16.84
CA PRO A 188 10.77 5.75 -18.26
C PRO A 188 12.27 5.75 -18.60
N VAL A 189 12.68 4.85 -19.49
CA VAL A 189 14.07 4.75 -19.95
C VAL A 189 14.52 6.09 -20.57
N GLY A 190 15.66 6.57 -20.12
CA GLY A 190 16.24 7.84 -20.61
C GLY A 190 15.75 9.11 -19.91
N THR A 191 14.96 8.98 -18.87
CA THR A 191 14.54 10.12 -18.05
C THR A 191 15.64 10.43 -17.02
N ASP A 192 16.13 11.67 -17.01
CA ASP A 192 17.09 12.13 -16.01
C ASP A 192 16.37 12.22 -14.65
N ALA A 193 16.82 11.42 -13.68
CA ALA A 193 16.31 11.43 -12.32
C ALA A 193 16.36 12.82 -11.66
N SER A 194 17.24 13.72 -12.14
CA SER A 194 17.34 15.09 -11.67
C SER A 194 16.16 15.97 -12.08
N VAL A 195 15.43 15.59 -13.13
CA VAL A 195 14.31 16.35 -13.71
C VAL A 195 12.96 15.89 -13.12
N ILE A 196 12.94 14.72 -12.48
CA ILE A 196 11.72 14.09 -12.00
C ILE A 196 11.43 14.46 -10.56
N GLY A 197 10.19 14.69 -10.33
CA GLY A 197 9.64 15.07 -9.04
C GLY A 197 9.60 16.57 -8.88
N ASN A 198 8.54 17.03 -8.27
CA ASN A 198 8.40 18.41 -7.86
C ASN A 198 9.69 18.83 -7.15
N ARG A 199 10.34 19.92 -7.60
CA ARG A 199 11.64 20.39 -7.10
C ARG A 199 11.67 20.64 -5.59
N ASP A 200 10.50 20.59 -4.95
CA ASP A 200 10.29 20.92 -3.55
C ASP A 200 10.28 19.69 -2.60
N LEU A 201 10.29 18.45 -3.13
CA LEU A 201 10.33 17.27 -2.28
C LEU A 201 11.75 16.96 -1.78
N PRO A 202 11.92 16.64 -0.48
CA PRO A 202 13.20 16.21 0.05
C PRO A 202 13.73 14.98 -0.69
N ARG A 203 14.98 15.05 -1.16
CA ARG A 203 15.64 13.95 -1.86
C ARG A 203 16.67 13.31 -0.96
N GLU A 204 16.59 12.01 -0.82
CA GLU A 204 17.60 11.21 -0.14
C GLU A 204 18.21 10.22 -1.15
N SER A 205 19.54 10.10 -1.20
CA SER A 205 20.21 9.09 -2.02
C SER A 205 20.24 7.78 -1.27
N VAL A 206 19.70 6.71 -1.86
CA VAL A 206 19.76 5.36 -1.31
C VAL A 206 20.96 4.65 -1.91
N ALA A 207 22.13 4.78 -1.27
CA ALA A 207 23.38 4.24 -1.77
C ALA A 207 23.46 2.69 -1.82
N SER A 208 22.51 1.95 -1.26
CA SER A 208 22.60 0.49 -1.05
C SER A 208 21.76 -0.36 -2.01
N LEU A 209 21.08 0.22 -2.99
CA LEU A 209 20.13 -0.47 -3.86
C LEU A 209 20.72 -0.89 -5.23
N GLY A 210 22.01 -1.23 -5.29
CA GLY A 210 22.66 -1.74 -6.49
C GLY A 210 23.39 -0.67 -7.31
N GLU A 211 23.77 -1.03 -8.55
CA GLU A 211 24.58 -0.17 -9.45
C GLU A 211 23.76 0.93 -10.18
N ARG A 212 22.42 0.91 -10.04
CA ARG A 212 21.54 1.86 -10.71
C ARG A 212 21.25 3.04 -9.80
N GLU A 213 21.14 4.21 -10.39
CA GLU A 213 20.72 5.41 -9.67
C GLU A 213 19.24 5.29 -9.29
N HIS A 214 18.97 5.17 -8.01
CA HIS A 214 17.65 5.22 -7.45
C HIS A 214 17.47 6.52 -6.67
N VAL A 215 16.27 7.09 -6.73
CA VAL A 215 15.94 8.31 -6.01
C VAL A 215 14.88 8.02 -4.97
N LEU A 216 15.20 8.25 -3.71
CA LEU A 216 14.25 8.26 -2.61
C LEU A 216 13.75 9.68 -2.38
N LEU A 217 12.44 9.84 -2.39
CA LEU A 217 11.73 11.07 -2.06
C LEU A 217 10.84 10.84 -0.85
N ARG A 218 10.48 11.93 -0.16
CA ARG A 218 9.42 11.91 0.84
C ARG A 218 8.32 12.88 0.45
N THR A 219 7.09 12.44 0.58
CA THR A 219 5.93 13.35 0.46
C THR A 219 5.78 14.19 1.73
N ASP A 220 4.96 15.22 1.68
CA ASP A 220 4.64 16.05 2.85
C ASP A 220 4.00 15.24 3.99
N GLU A 221 3.39 14.11 3.67
CA GLU A 221 2.83 13.16 4.63
C GLU A 221 3.87 12.12 5.13
N ASP A 222 5.14 12.36 4.88
CA ASP A 222 6.28 11.48 5.24
C ASP A 222 6.21 10.08 4.62
N LEU A 223 5.49 9.93 3.50
CA LEU A 223 5.44 8.68 2.75
C LEU A 223 6.66 8.57 1.83
N ALA A 224 7.41 7.50 1.98
CA ALA A 224 8.57 7.22 1.13
C ALA A 224 8.13 6.84 -0.29
N VAL A 225 8.78 7.45 -1.29
CA VAL A 225 8.61 7.16 -2.72
C VAL A 225 9.97 6.82 -3.30
N LEU A 226 10.14 5.60 -3.77
CA LEU A 226 11.37 5.11 -4.39
C LEU A 226 11.18 5.02 -5.91
N MET A 227 11.97 5.80 -6.64
CA MET A 227 12.00 5.76 -8.10
C MET A 227 13.19 4.94 -8.56
N LEU A 228 12.91 3.88 -9.31
CA LEU A 228 13.89 2.96 -9.88
C LEU A 228 14.25 3.42 -11.30
N GLY A 229 15.54 3.64 -11.52
CA GLY A 229 16.10 3.98 -12.84
C GLY A 229 16.33 2.77 -13.73
#